data_1d52bdebea1c53cb76659130cee0b66c
#
_entry.id   1d52bdebea1c53cb76659130cee0b66c
#
_cell.length_a   1.000
_cell.length_b   1.000
_cell.length_c   1.000
_cell.angle_alpha   90.00
_cell.angle_beta   90.00
_cell.angle_gamma   90.00
#
_symmetry.space_group_name_H-M   'P 1'
#
loop_
_entity.id
_entity.type
_entity.pdbx_description
1 polymer ?
#
loop_
_entity_poly.entity_id
_entity_poly.type
_entity_poly.pdbx_seq_one_letter_code
_entity_poly.pdbx_strand_id
1 'polypeptide(L)'
;EFIDTLQKIQDAGEQPLLMTYKDAWTANAPWNSIAADLAPESFADDRKAGKTTFVGTHEEITEKYLTLLDYAQDDFMGLSYDDGNKKFANGDAVMIINGNWAISQYRNANPDVKINMFAFPSSNDESQNKVTSGVDVLLGVSKSSSNVDAAKDFVSFMMEKENVQTYIDEQFSFSALKGVEQRDEAVSGVQEDISNGKVANFEDHYYPSGFNMSVLLTELSLNRANGMDDKENIEQFLKQCDEKYDVANVD
;
A
#
# COMPACT_ATOMS: atom_id res chain seq x y z
N GLU A 1 -7.46 -7.00 18.09
CA GLU A 1 -8.84 -6.76 17.59
C GLU A 1 -8.96 -7.08 16.09
N PHE A 2 -8.09 -6.53 15.21
CA PHE A 2 -8.15 -6.82 13.77
C PHE A 2 -7.91 -8.31 13.48
N ILE A 3 -6.86 -8.90 14.05
CA ILE A 3 -6.56 -10.33 13.94
C ILE A 3 -7.73 -11.18 14.48
N ASP A 4 -8.36 -10.80 15.59
CA ASP A 4 -9.55 -11.51 16.12
C ASP A 4 -10.73 -11.44 15.13
N THR A 5 -10.82 -10.36 14.35
CA THR A 5 -11.84 -10.23 13.30
C THR A 5 -11.53 -11.14 12.12
N LEU A 6 -10.26 -11.21 11.67
CA LEU A 6 -9.84 -12.16 10.64
C LEU A 6 -10.13 -13.60 11.07
N GLN A 7 -9.82 -13.94 12.32
CA GLN A 7 -10.11 -15.28 12.88
C GLN A 7 -11.62 -15.61 12.88
N LYS A 8 -12.46 -14.64 13.25
CA LYS A 8 -13.93 -14.85 13.22
C LYS A 8 -14.46 -15.09 11.82
N ILE A 9 -13.91 -14.39 10.82
CA ILE A 9 -14.26 -14.59 9.41
C ILE A 9 -13.86 -15.99 8.97
N GLN A 10 -12.64 -16.42 9.31
CA GLN A 10 -12.14 -17.75 8.98
C GLN A 10 -12.95 -18.85 9.70
N ASP A 11 -13.31 -18.66 10.97
CA ASP A 11 -14.14 -19.60 11.75
C ASP A 11 -15.57 -19.71 11.18
N ALA A 12 -16.05 -18.67 10.50
CA ALA A 12 -17.32 -18.70 9.78
C ALA A 12 -17.26 -19.42 8.42
N GLY A 13 -16.06 -19.85 8.01
CA GLY A 13 -15.83 -20.56 6.74
C GLY A 13 -15.64 -19.64 5.54
N GLU A 14 -15.43 -18.34 5.79
CA GLU A 14 -15.17 -17.34 4.75
C GLU A 14 -13.67 -17.08 4.62
N GLN A 15 -13.22 -16.64 3.44
CA GLN A 15 -11.82 -16.24 3.22
C GLN A 15 -11.60 -14.82 3.76
N PRO A 16 -10.75 -14.60 4.79
CA PRO A 16 -10.58 -13.28 5.39
C PRO A 16 -9.90 -12.28 4.46
N LEU A 17 -8.73 -12.65 3.92
CA LEU A 17 -7.88 -11.77 3.09
C LEU A 17 -7.61 -12.41 1.74
N LEU A 18 -7.59 -11.59 0.69
CA LEU A 18 -7.08 -11.95 -0.62
C LEU A 18 -5.76 -11.26 -0.86
N MET A 19 -4.74 -12.03 -1.29
CA MET A 19 -3.41 -11.52 -1.64
C MET A 19 -3.01 -11.98 -3.04
N THR A 20 -2.24 -11.15 -3.75
CA THR A 20 -1.98 -11.29 -5.19
C THR A 20 -0.48 -11.23 -5.50
N TYR A 21 0.34 -11.96 -4.74
CA TYR A 21 1.79 -11.84 -4.72
C TYR A 21 2.52 -12.46 -5.94
N LYS A 22 1.78 -13.03 -6.90
CA LYS A 22 2.35 -13.29 -8.23
C LYS A 22 2.86 -12.00 -8.87
N ASP A 23 2.18 -10.88 -8.61
CA ASP A 23 2.64 -9.55 -8.96
C ASP A 23 3.33 -8.92 -7.74
N ALA A 24 4.64 -9.07 -7.66
CA ALA A 24 5.46 -8.77 -6.48
C ALA A 24 5.19 -7.40 -5.83
N TRP A 25 4.86 -6.38 -6.62
CA TRP A 25 4.58 -5.04 -6.11
C TRP A 25 3.38 -4.99 -5.15
N THR A 26 2.43 -5.92 -5.27
CA THR A 26 1.25 -5.95 -4.40
C THR A 26 1.59 -6.29 -2.95
N ALA A 27 2.74 -6.94 -2.71
CA ALA A 27 3.25 -7.21 -1.37
C ALA A 27 3.65 -5.92 -0.62
N ASN A 28 3.88 -4.81 -1.34
CA ASN A 28 4.17 -3.52 -0.71
C ASN A 28 2.93 -2.90 -0.03
N ALA A 29 1.72 -3.22 -0.46
CA ALA A 29 0.52 -2.60 0.10
C ALA A 29 0.38 -2.86 1.63
N PRO A 30 0.39 -4.11 2.12
CA PRO A 30 0.38 -4.37 3.56
C PRO A 30 1.65 -3.88 4.27
N TRP A 31 2.83 -4.02 3.64
CA TRP A 31 4.07 -3.52 4.21
C TRP A 31 4.03 -2.03 4.48
N ASN A 32 3.72 -1.22 3.47
CA ASN A 32 3.65 0.23 3.60
C ASN A 32 2.60 0.67 4.63
N SER A 33 1.46 -0.03 4.69
CA SER A 33 0.41 0.28 5.66
C SER A 33 0.88 0.07 7.11
N ILE A 34 1.62 -1.00 7.37
CA ILE A 34 2.15 -1.29 8.72
C ILE A 34 3.34 -0.37 9.03
N ALA A 35 4.26 -0.21 8.08
CA ALA A 35 5.47 0.59 8.26
C ALA A 35 5.16 2.08 8.43
N ALA A 36 4.19 2.61 7.69
CA ALA A 36 3.77 4.01 7.82
C ALA A 36 3.30 4.40 9.24
N ASP A 37 2.79 3.42 10.00
CA ASP A 37 2.30 3.63 11.36
C ASP A 37 3.35 3.30 12.43
N LEU A 38 4.18 2.29 12.20
CA LEU A 38 5.03 1.68 13.22
C LEU A 38 6.53 1.97 13.05
N ALA A 39 6.98 2.31 11.85
CA ALA A 39 8.39 2.68 11.66
C ALA A 39 8.71 3.98 12.41
N PRO A 40 9.94 4.13 12.95
CA PRO A 40 10.35 5.39 13.55
C PRO A 40 10.18 6.56 12.58
N GLU A 41 9.62 7.67 13.02
CA GLU A 41 9.33 8.85 12.17
C GLU A 41 10.58 9.36 11.44
N SER A 42 11.75 9.25 12.05
CA SER A 42 13.04 9.65 11.46
C SER A 42 13.70 8.55 10.63
N PHE A 43 13.08 7.36 10.48
CA PHE A 43 13.74 6.19 9.91
C PHE A 43 14.36 6.48 8.54
N ALA A 44 13.60 7.08 7.62
CA ALA A 44 14.06 7.34 6.25
C ALA A 44 15.34 8.21 6.21
N ASP A 45 15.33 9.31 6.97
CA ASP A 45 16.47 10.24 7.04
C ASP A 45 17.66 9.62 7.77
N ASP A 46 17.42 8.93 8.87
CA ASP A 46 18.48 8.28 9.66
C ASP A 46 19.07 7.08 8.91
N ARG A 47 18.25 6.33 8.17
CA ARG A 47 18.71 5.22 7.33
C ARG A 47 19.56 5.72 6.16
N LYS A 48 19.12 6.77 5.50
CA LYS A 48 19.90 7.42 4.44
C LYS A 48 21.24 7.94 4.95
N ALA A 49 21.27 8.46 6.17
CA ALA A 49 22.48 8.96 6.82
C ALA A 49 23.37 7.86 7.47
N GLY A 50 22.98 6.57 7.35
CA GLY A 50 23.71 5.45 7.96
C GLY A 50 23.66 5.39 9.49
N LYS A 51 22.67 6.02 10.13
CA LYS A 51 22.52 6.07 11.59
C LYS A 51 21.61 4.98 12.16
N THR A 52 20.83 4.33 11.34
CA THR A 52 19.92 3.26 11.71
C THR A 52 19.89 2.15 10.67
N THR A 53 19.26 1.02 11.01
CA THR A 53 19.12 -0.15 10.16
C THR A 53 17.71 -0.68 10.24
N PHE A 54 17.30 -1.52 9.27
CA PHE A 54 16.04 -2.27 9.36
C PHE A 54 16.08 -3.24 10.55
N VAL A 55 17.22 -3.90 10.76
CA VAL A 55 17.45 -4.68 11.98
C VAL A 55 17.41 -3.74 13.20
N GLY A 56 16.57 -4.07 14.17
CA GLY A 56 16.35 -3.29 15.39
C GLY A 56 15.22 -2.26 15.30
N THR A 57 14.58 -2.11 14.13
CA THR A 57 13.48 -1.15 13.94
C THR A 57 12.25 -1.73 13.23
N HIS A 58 12.40 -2.81 12.46
CA HIS A 58 11.33 -3.35 11.62
C HIS A 58 10.89 -4.78 11.97
N GLU A 59 11.34 -5.32 13.09
CA GLU A 59 10.95 -6.66 13.55
C GLU A 59 9.43 -6.78 13.73
N GLU A 60 8.83 -5.87 14.50
CA GLU A 60 7.39 -5.86 14.75
C GLU A 60 6.57 -5.67 13.45
N ILE A 61 7.06 -4.82 12.55
CA ILE A 61 6.44 -4.60 11.24
C ILE A 61 6.42 -5.91 10.44
N THR A 62 7.56 -6.61 10.43
CA THR A 62 7.72 -7.87 9.69
C THR A 62 6.90 -9.00 10.32
N GLU A 63 6.84 -9.09 11.66
CA GLU A 63 5.98 -10.04 12.36
C GLU A 63 4.50 -9.85 12.02
N LYS A 64 4.02 -8.60 12.07
CA LYS A 64 2.63 -8.27 11.70
C LYS A 64 2.34 -8.58 10.23
N TYR A 65 3.29 -8.28 9.34
CA TYR A 65 3.17 -8.64 7.92
C TYR A 65 3.03 -10.15 7.73
N LEU A 66 3.89 -10.96 8.36
CA LEU A 66 3.81 -12.42 8.27
C LEU A 66 2.51 -12.97 8.86
N THR A 67 2.01 -12.39 9.96
CA THR A 67 0.74 -12.80 10.57
C THR A 67 -0.45 -12.67 9.61
N LEU A 68 -0.42 -11.71 8.68
CA LEU A 68 -1.50 -11.58 7.68
C LEU A 68 -1.57 -12.77 6.73
N LEU A 69 -0.44 -13.45 6.47
CA LEU A 69 -0.39 -14.59 5.57
C LEU A 69 -1.15 -15.80 6.12
N ASP A 70 -1.36 -15.89 7.44
CA ASP A 70 -2.17 -16.95 8.07
C ASP A 70 -3.66 -16.84 7.71
N TYR A 71 -4.07 -15.69 7.21
CA TYR A 71 -5.45 -15.37 6.82
C TYR A 71 -5.62 -15.18 5.30
N ALA A 72 -4.54 -15.37 4.53
CA ALA A 72 -4.57 -15.34 3.08
C ALA A 72 -5.02 -16.67 2.49
N GLN A 73 -5.49 -16.66 1.25
CA GLN A 73 -5.79 -17.89 0.52
C GLN A 73 -4.48 -18.68 0.20
N ASP A 74 -4.57 -19.99 0.05
CA ASP A 74 -3.41 -20.87 -0.13
C ASP A 74 -2.56 -20.54 -1.38
N ASP A 75 -3.20 -20.04 -2.44
CA ASP A 75 -2.55 -19.76 -3.73
C ASP A 75 -2.05 -18.31 -3.88
N PHE A 76 -1.87 -17.56 -2.77
CA PHE A 76 -1.54 -16.14 -2.80
C PHE A 76 -0.27 -15.81 -3.58
N MET A 77 0.73 -16.70 -3.61
CA MET A 77 1.95 -16.55 -4.42
C MET A 77 1.71 -16.77 -5.92
N GLY A 78 0.64 -17.48 -6.30
CA GLY A 78 0.30 -17.79 -7.68
C GLY A 78 -0.80 -16.93 -8.29
N LEU A 79 -1.56 -16.20 -7.46
CA LEU A 79 -2.67 -15.38 -7.88
C LEU A 79 -2.18 -14.02 -8.41
N SER A 80 -2.59 -13.67 -9.64
CA SER A 80 -2.27 -12.38 -10.24
C SER A 80 -3.14 -11.26 -9.68
N TYR A 81 -2.66 -10.02 -9.79
CA TYR A 81 -3.39 -8.81 -9.41
C TYR A 81 -4.76 -8.72 -10.11
N ASP A 82 -4.78 -8.93 -11.44
CA ASP A 82 -6.02 -8.82 -12.22
C ASP A 82 -7.03 -9.92 -11.87
N ASP A 83 -6.59 -11.15 -11.65
CA ASP A 83 -7.47 -12.25 -11.30
C ASP A 83 -7.94 -12.14 -9.84
N GLY A 84 -7.07 -11.68 -8.94
CA GLY A 84 -7.45 -11.41 -7.56
C GLY A 84 -8.49 -10.29 -7.43
N ASN A 85 -8.35 -9.21 -8.20
CA ASN A 85 -9.34 -8.15 -8.22
C ASN A 85 -10.74 -8.65 -8.69
N LYS A 86 -10.77 -9.55 -9.69
CA LYS A 86 -12.03 -10.19 -10.11
C LYS A 86 -12.61 -11.10 -9.03
N LYS A 87 -11.78 -11.92 -8.39
CA LYS A 87 -12.18 -12.79 -7.28
C LYS A 87 -12.76 -11.97 -6.12
N PHE A 88 -12.05 -10.94 -5.68
CA PHE A 88 -12.53 -10.05 -4.61
C PHE A 88 -13.87 -9.39 -4.97
N ALA A 89 -14.01 -8.84 -6.18
CA ALA A 89 -15.23 -8.22 -6.63
C ALA A 89 -16.45 -9.19 -6.66
N ASN A 90 -16.19 -10.47 -6.81
CA ASN A 90 -17.21 -11.52 -6.80
C ASN A 90 -17.45 -12.15 -5.42
N GLY A 91 -16.73 -11.69 -4.39
CA GLY A 91 -16.96 -12.10 -3.00
C GLY A 91 -16.16 -13.34 -2.58
N ASP A 92 -15.10 -13.71 -3.29
CA ASP A 92 -14.25 -14.86 -2.94
C ASP A 92 -13.42 -14.60 -1.65
N ALA A 93 -13.36 -13.35 -1.18
CA ALA A 93 -12.80 -12.97 0.11
C ALA A 93 -13.50 -11.73 0.67
N VAL A 94 -13.47 -11.60 2.01
CA VAL A 94 -14.13 -10.50 2.71
C VAL A 94 -13.34 -9.19 2.58
N MET A 95 -12.01 -9.26 2.58
CA MET A 95 -11.13 -8.10 2.49
C MET A 95 -9.96 -8.33 1.53
N ILE A 96 -9.43 -7.23 1.02
CA ILE A 96 -8.18 -7.17 0.26
C ILE A 96 -7.38 -5.96 0.73
N ILE A 97 -6.06 -6.11 0.89
CA ILE A 97 -5.19 -4.97 1.22
C ILE A 97 -4.67 -4.39 -0.09
N ASN A 98 -5.25 -3.26 -0.48
CA ASN A 98 -5.01 -2.64 -1.78
C ASN A 98 -5.27 -1.12 -1.67
N GLY A 99 -5.11 -0.39 -2.76
CA GLY A 99 -5.43 1.02 -2.82
C GLY A 99 -6.69 1.34 -3.61
N ASN A 100 -7.13 2.59 -3.50
CA ASN A 100 -8.31 3.13 -4.18
C ASN A 100 -8.24 3.01 -5.71
N TRP A 101 -7.06 2.95 -6.31
CA TRP A 101 -6.86 2.69 -7.75
C TRP A 101 -7.47 1.39 -8.24
N ALA A 102 -7.72 0.40 -7.37
CA ALA A 102 -8.32 -0.88 -7.72
C ALA A 102 -9.86 -0.83 -7.81
N ILE A 103 -10.52 0.21 -7.27
CA ILE A 103 -11.97 0.31 -7.19
C ILE A 103 -12.63 0.22 -8.58
N SER A 104 -12.06 0.88 -9.58
CA SER A 104 -12.54 0.80 -10.96
C SER A 104 -12.50 -0.62 -11.51
N GLN A 105 -11.48 -1.40 -11.16
CA GLN A 105 -11.35 -2.79 -11.59
C GLN A 105 -12.39 -3.69 -10.89
N TYR A 106 -12.65 -3.46 -9.61
CA TYR A 106 -13.70 -4.20 -8.89
C TYR A 106 -15.07 -3.96 -9.52
N ARG A 107 -15.43 -2.70 -9.80
CA ARG A 107 -16.70 -2.33 -10.43
C ARG A 107 -16.82 -2.81 -11.88
N ASN A 108 -15.70 -2.86 -12.60
CA ASN A 108 -15.68 -3.44 -13.96
C ASN A 108 -15.90 -4.96 -13.94
N ALA A 109 -15.39 -5.66 -12.93
CA ALA A 109 -15.57 -7.10 -12.77
C ALA A 109 -16.98 -7.45 -12.25
N ASN A 110 -17.51 -6.65 -11.33
CA ASN A 110 -18.85 -6.81 -10.77
C ASN A 110 -19.46 -5.42 -10.51
N PRO A 111 -20.36 -4.93 -11.40
CA PRO A 111 -20.98 -3.61 -11.23
C PRO A 111 -21.82 -3.45 -9.95
N ASP A 112 -22.28 -4.54 -9.35
CA ASP A 112 -23.11 -4.54 -8.14
C ASP A 112 -22.26 -4.67 -6.85
N VAL A 113 -20.93 -4.72 -6.95
CA VAL A 113 -20.05 -4.85 -5.79
C VAL A 113 -20.19 -3.67 -4.83
N LYS A 114 -20.41 -3.99 -3.56
CA LYS A 114 -20.45 -2.99 -2.47
C LYS A 114 -19.17 -3.08 -1.68
N ILE A 115 -18.37 -2.05 -1.77
CA ILE A 115 -17.07 -1.96 -1.10
C ILE A 115 -16.95 -0.65 -0.35
N ASN A 116 -16.14 -0.62 0.67
CA ASN A 116 -15.68 0.56 1.36
C ASN A 116 -14.24 0.36 1.82
N MET A 117 -13.56 1.44 2.14
CA MET A 117 -12.17 1.43 2.62
C MET A 117 -12.12 1.85 4.09
N PHE A 118 -11.10 1.39 4.79
CA PHE A 118 -10.71 1.86 6.11
C PHE A 118 -9.19 1.90 6.21
N ALA A 119 -8.66 2.75 7.11
CA ALA A 119 -7.23 2.78 7.41
C ALA A 119 -6.78 1.42 7.96
N PHE A 120 -5.63 0.93 7.51
CA PHE A 120 -5.13 -0.36 7.98
C PHE A 120 -4.85 -0.30 9.49
N PRO A 121 -5.42 -1.23 10.30
CA PRO A 121 -5.29 -1.18 11.74
C PRO A 121 -3.99 -1.83 12.23
N SER A 122 -2.88 -1.13 12.09
CA SER A 122 -1.54 -1.59 12.48
C SER A 122 -1.37 -1.72 14.00
N SER A 123 -2.15 -0.94 14.77
CA SER A 123 -2.11 -0.85 16.22
C SER A 123 -3.49 -0.91 16.85
N ASN A 124 -3.57 -1.34 18.12
CA ASN A 124 -4.78 -1.21 18.94
C ASN A 124 -5.00 0.24 19.45
N ASP A 125 -4.05 1.12 19.28
CA ASP A 125 -4.17 2.55 19.50
C ASP A 125 -4.64 3.22 18.20
N GLU A 126 -5.91 3.58 18.13
CA GLU A 126 -6.52 4.20 16.95
C GLU A 126 -5.82 5.50 16.50
N SER A 127 -5.16 6.19 17.42
CA SER A 127 -4.44 7.43 17.09
C SER A 127 -3.19 7.17 16.22
N GLN A 128 -2.66 5.96 16.24
CA GLN A 128 -1.50 5.54 15.45
C GLN A 128 -1.89 5.08 14.04
N ASN A 129 -3.11 4.58 13.86
CA ASN A 129 -3.56 4.06 12.57
C ASN A 129 -3.90 5.20 11.62
N LYS A 130 -3.07 5.42 10.62
CA LYS A 130 -3.21 6.46 9.60
C LYS A 130 -3.60 5.88 8.26
N VAL A 131 -4.22 6.66 7.43
CA VAL A 131 -4.40 6.29 6.02
C VAL A 131 -3.05 6.42 5.32
N THR A 132 -2.52 5.31 4.81
CA THR A 132 -1.33 5.36 3.97
C THR A 132 -1.68 6.02 2.65
N SER A 133 -1.14 7.20 2.42
CA SER A 133 -1.43 8.04 1.26
C SER A 133 -0.22 8.88 0.90
N GLY A 134 -0.02 9.13 -0.38
CA GLY A 134 1.10 9.93 -0.87
C GLY A 134 0.76 10.58 -2.19
N VAL A 135 1.74 11.20 -2.81
CA VAL A 135 1.60 11.75 -4.15
C VAL A 135 1.55 10.59 -5.15
N ASP A 136 0.41 10.41 -5.80
CA ASP A 136 0.19 9.35 -6.79
C ASP A 136 0.65 9.80 -8.19
N VAL A 137 0.11 10.90 -8.70
CA VAL A 137 0.41 11.41 -10.05
C VAL A 137 1.09 12.77 -10.02
N LEU A 138 2.21 12.87 -10.72
CA LEU A 138 2.95 14.09 -10.93
C LEU A 138 2.99 14.44 -12.43
N LEU A 139 2.67 15.67 -12.78
CA LEU A 139 2.84 16.18 -14.12
C LEU A 139 4.11 17.02 -14.19
N GLY A 140 5.10 16.57 -14.94
CA GLY A 140 6.36 17.27 -15.15
C GLY A 140 6.51 17.78 -16.58
N VAL A 141 7.04 19.01 -16.73
CA VAL A 141 7.40 19.56 -18.03
C VAL A 141 8.90 19.39 -18.25
N SER A 142 9.29 18.67 -19.32
CA SER A 142 10.70 18.50 -19.64
C SER A 142 11.35 19.84 -20.00
N LYS A 143 12.45 20.17 -19.33
CA LYS A 143 13.24 21.40 -19.58
C LYS A 143 13.81 21.47 -21.01
N SER A 144 14.01 20.32 -21.64
CA SER A 144 14.54 20.19 -23.01
C SER A 144 13.44 20.10 -24.08
N SER A 145 12.17 20.21 -23.71
CA SER A 145 11.07 20.17 -24.69
C SER A 145 11.12 21.39 -25.61
N SER A 146 10.84 21.20 -26.90
CA SER A 146 10.61 22.29 -27.84
C SER A 146 9.24 22.96 -27.67
N ASN A 147 8.33 22.39 -26.83
CA ASN A 147 6.96 22.85 -26.65
C ASN A 147 6.65 23.10 -25.15
N VAL A 148 7.58 23.75 -24.45
CA VAL A 148 7.45 23.99 -22.99
C VAL A 148 6.18 24.76 -22.64
N ASP A 149 5.83 25.78 -23.40
CA ASP A 149 4.66 26.61 -23.11
C ASP A 149 3.36 25.85 -23.32
N ALA A 150 3.20 25.10 -24.41
CA ALA A 150 2.05 24.21 -24.61
C ALA A 150 1.93 23.14 -23.53
N ALA A 151 3.06 22.59 -23.05
CA ALA A 151 3.06 21.63 -21.94
C ALA A 151 2.62 22.26 -20.62
N LYS A 152 3.01 23.52 -20.34
CA LYS A 152 2.53 24.28 -19.19
C LYS A 152 1.04 24.59 -19.28
N ASP A 153 0.55 24.93 -20.46
CA ASP A 153 -0.86 25.20 -20.71
C ASP A 153 -1.68 23.91 -20.45
N PHE A 154 -1.18 22.76 -20.88
CA PHE A 154 -1.80 21.46 -20.57
C PHE A 154 -1.84 21.18 -19.06
N VAL A 155 -0.73 21.40 -18.33
CA VAL A 155 -0.72 21.24 -16.87
C VAL A 155 -1.72 22.20 -16.22
N SER A 156 -1.79 23.45 -16.67
CA SER A 156 -2.77 24.43 -16.17
C SER A 156 -4.22 23.99 -16.42
N PHE A 157 -4.51 23.46 -17.61
CA PHE A 157 -5.80 22.90 -17.96
C PHE A 157 -6.16 21.73 -17.02
N MET A 158 -5.24 20.79 -16.78
CA MET A 158 -5.46 19.66 -15.86
C MET A 158 -5.70 20.12 -14.41
N MET A 159 -5.21 21.31 -14.02
CA MET A 159 -5.41 21.89 -12.68
C MET A 159 -6.66 22.76 -12.54
N GLU A 160 -7.47 22.91 -13.58
CA GLU A 160 -8.78 23.53 -13.47
C GLU A 160 -9.70 22.66 -12.61
N LYS A 161 -10.51 23.27 -11.73
CA LYS A 161 -11.32 22.54 -10.73
C LYS A 161 -12.23 21.48 -11.35
N GLU A 162 -12.83 21.78 -12.50
CA GLU A 162 -13.73 20.87 -13.20
C GLU A 162 -12.96 19.63 -13.71
N ASN A 163 -11.77 19.83 -14.26
CA ASN A 163 -10.95 18.72 -14.77
C ASN A 163 -10.39 17.88 -13.62
N VAL A 164 -9.94 18.52 -12.52
CA VAL A 164 -9.49 17.80 -11.32
C VAL A 164 -10.65 17.00 -10.71
N GLN A 165 -11.87 17.58 -10.65
CA GLN A 165 -13.04 16.85 -10.13
C GLN A 165 -13.33 15.61 -10.97
N THR A 166 -13.37 15.76 -12.30
CA THR A 166 -13.57 14.64 -13.23
C THR A 166 -12.52 13.55 -13.00
N TYR A 167 -11.25 13.94 -12.90
CA TYR A 167 -10.15 12.99 -12.68
C TYR A 167 -10.31 12.22 -11.36
N ILE A 168 -10.54 12.92 -10.24
CA ILE A 168 -10.66 12.23 -8.94
C ILE A 168 -11.90 11.35 -8.83
N ASP A 169 -13.00 11.73 -9.48
CA ASP A 169 -14.23 10.94 -9.51
C ASP A 169 -14.00 9.62 -10.29
N GLU A 170 -13.27 9.67 -11.41
CA GLU A 170 -12.95 8.48 -12.20
C GLU A 170 -11.89 7.58 -11.55
N GLN A 171 -10.94 8.16 -10.82
CA GLN A 171 -9.81 7.43 -10.19
C GLN A 171 -10.04 7.11 -8.71
N PHE A 172 -11.17 7.54 -8.13
CA PHE A 172 -11.46 7.41 -6.68
C PHE A 172 -10.38 8.03 -5.80
N SER A 173 -9.67 9.02 -6.32
CA SER A 173 -8.53 9.66 -5.69
C SER A 173 -8.94 10.86 -4.85
N PHE A 174 -8.02 11.34 -3.99
CA PHE A 174 -8.19 12.55 -3.21
C PHE A 174 -7.38 13.68 -3.82
N SER A 175 -7.99 14.87 -3.91
CA SER A 175 -7.37 16.00 -4.59
C SER A 175 -6.40 16.77 -3.70
N ALA A 176 -5.23 17.15 -4.25
CA ALA A 176 -4.37 18.15 -3.65
C ALA A 176 -4.89 19.59 -3.87
N LEU A 177 -5.88 19.79 -4.75
CA LEU A 177 -6.46 21.10 -5.04
C LEU A 177 -7.59 21.43 -4.04
N LYS A 178 -7.46 22.54 -3.33
CA LYS A 178 -8.47 22.99 -2.36
C LYS A 178 -9.83 23.24 -3.01
N GLY A 179 -10.88 22.70 -2.37
CA GLY A 179 -12.26 22.86 -2.79
C GLY A 179 -12.68 21.92 -3.93
N VAL A 180 -11.94 20.82 -4.09
CA VAL A 180 -12.29 19.65 -4.89
C VAL A 180 -12.33 18.46 -3.94
N GLU A 181 -13.43 17.73 -3.89
CA GLU A 181 -13.69 16.69 -2.90
C GLU A 181 -14.12 15.38 -3.56
N GLN A 182 -13.54 14.29 -3.10
CA GLN A 182 -14.01 12.94 -3.42
C GLN A 182 -15.26 12.62 -2.61
N ARG A 183 -16.30 12.03 -3.24
CA ARG A 183 -17.60 11.78 -2.62
C ARG A 183 -18.13 10.37 -2.83
N ASP A 184 -17.34 9.49 -3.45
CA ASP A 184 -17.77 8.12 -3.70
C ASP A 184 -17.85 7.32 -2.39
N GLU A 185 -18.90 6.49 -2.26
CA GLU A 185 -19.12 5.65 -1.06
C GLU A 185 -17.97 4.66 -0.83
N ALA A 186 -17.33 4.19 -1.89
CA ALA A 186 -16.23 3.21 -1.78
C ALA A 186 -15.01 3.73 -0.99
N VAL A 187 -14.85 5.05 -0.87
CA VAL A 187 -13.76 5.68 -0.12
C VAL A 187 -14.24 6.47 1.10
N SER A 188 -15.52 6.36 1.44
CA SER A 188 -16.12 7.16 2.54
C SER A 188 -15.52 6.84 3.90
N GLY A 189 -15.07 5.62 4.14
CA GLY A 189 -14.51 5.21 5.43
C GLY A 189 -13.11 5.77 5.73
N VAL A 190 -12.44 6.40 4.76
CA VAL A 190 -11.14 7.08 4.95
C VAL A 190 -11.21 8.59 4.75
N GLN A 191 -12.36 9.12 4.36
CA GLN A 191 -12.53 10.52 3.99
C GLN A 191 -12.29 11.47 5.17
N GLU A 192 -12.77 11.12 6.36
CA GLU A 192 -12.58 11.92 7.57
C GLU A 192 -11.11 11.96 7.99
N ASP A 193 -10.42 10.82 7.99
CA ASP A 193 -9.01 10.73 8.33
C ASP A 193 -8.16 11.59 7.38
N ILE A 194 -8.41 11.50 6.08
CA ILE A 194 -7.72 12.30 5.05
C ILE A 194 -8.00 13.80 5.25
N SER A 195 -9.27 14.18 5.49
CA SER A 195 -9.67 15.57 5.70
C SER A 195 -9.02 16.19 6.95
N ASN A 196 -8.82 15.37 7.98
CA ASN A 196 -8.15 15.76 9.22
C ASN A 196 -6.63 15.67 9.15
N GLY A 197 -6.06 15.26 8.01
CA GLY A 197 -4.62 15.08 7.85
C GLY A 197 -4.04 13.88 8.60
N LYS A 198 -4.88 12.93 9.01
CA LYS A 198 -4.45 11.66 9.63
C LYS A 198 -3.97 10.69 8.55
N VAL A 199 -2.89 11.08 7.90
CA VAL A 199 -2.27 10.36 6.78
C VAL A 199 -0.79 10.15 7.04
N ALA A 200 -0.22 9.10 6.45
CA ALA A 200 1.21 8.86 6.41
C ALA A 200 1.62 8.49 4.97
N ASN A 201 2.85 8.87 4.59
CA ASN A 201 3.34 8.54 3.25
C ASN A 201 3.77 7.06 3.21
N PHE A 202 3.84 6.52 2.01
CA PHE A 202 4.42 5.20 1.74
C PHE A 202 5.89 5.21 2.12
N GLU A 203 6.34 4.26 2.94
CA GLU A 203 7.73 4.20 3.39
C GLU A 203 8.68 3.96 2.22
N ASP A 204 8.30 3.10 1.27
CA ASP A 204 9.11 2.78 0.10
C ASP A 204 9.33 3.97 -0.85
N HIS A 205 8.57 5.05 -0.74
CA HIS A 205 8.82 6.29 -1.48
C HIS A 205 10.10 7.00 -1.05
N TYR A 206 10.63 6.69 0.12
CA TYR A 206 11.87 7.28 0.64
C TYR A 206 13.09 6.40 0.39
N TYR A 207 12.92 5.21 -0.18
CA TYR A 207 14.01 4.30 -0.45
C TYR A 207 14.85 4.76 -1.66
N PRO A 208 16.16 4.48 -1.66
CA PRO A 208 17.01 4.85 -2.78
C PRO A 208 16.61 4.11 -4.04
N SER A 209 16.84 4.76 -5.19
CA SER A 209 16.66 4.13 -6.50
C SER A 209 17.52 2.88 -6.62
N GLY A 210 16.89 1.76 -6.94
CA GLY A 210 17.57 0.45 -7.02
C GLY A 210 17.37 -0.45 -5.79
N PHE A 211 16.85 0.07 -4.67
CA PHE A 211 16.34 -0.77 -3.59
C PHE A 211 14.92 -1.23 -3.91
N ASN A 212 14.69 -2.53 -3.95
CA ASN A 212 13.40 -3.09 -4.32
C ASN A 212 12.81 -3.94 -3.20
N MET A 213 11.98 -3.31 -2.38
CA MET A 213 11.29 -3.95 -1.26
C MET A 213 10.34 -5.07 -1.73
N SER A 214 9.66 -4.91 -2.88
CA SER A 214 8.72 -5.92 -3.39
C SER A 214 9.36 -7.29 -3.58
N VAL A 215 10.61 -7.32 -4.09
CA VAL A 215 11.34 -8.58 -4.29
C VAL A 215 11.65 -9.24 -2.94
N LEU A 216 12.09 -8.47 -1.97
CA LEU A 216 12.42 -8.97 -0.63
C LEU A 216 11.18 -9.49 0.11
N LEU A 217 10.05 -8.77 0.02
CA LEU A 217 8.78 -9.19 0.58
C LEU A 217 8.22 -10.46 -0.08
N THR A 218 8.42 -10.61 -1.38
CA THR A 218 8.05 -11.84 -2.09
C THR A 218 8.89 -13.02 -1.60
N GLU A 219 10.20 -12.84 -1.39
CA GLU A 219 11.08 -13.87 -0.83
C GLU A 219 10.69 -14.21 0.61
N LEU A 220 10.47 -13.22 1.47
CA LEU A 220 9.96 -13.39 2.84
C LEU A 220 8.69 -14.23 2.87
N SER A 221 7.73 -13.88 2.00
CA SER A 221 6.43 -14.56 1.91
C SER A 221 6.57 -16.00 1.40
N LEU A 222 7.43 -16.23 0.41
CA LEU A 222 7.72 -17.56 -0.13
C LEU A 222 8.41 -18.46 0.89
N ASN A 223 9.36 -17.93 1.66
CA ASN A 223 10.04 -18.64 2.73
C ASN A 223 9.02 -19.11 3.79
N ARG A 224 8.09 -18.24 4.18
CA ARG A 224 7.00 -18.58 5.11
C ARG A 224 6.11 -19.69 4.54
N ALA A 225 5.69 -19.56 3.26
CA ALA A 225 4.87 -20.56 2.59
C ALA A 225 5.58 -21.92 2.47
N ASN A 226 6.90 -21.96 2.40
CA ASN A 226 7.72 -23.16 2.38
C ASN A 226 8.03 -23.72 3.79
N GLY A 227 7.51 -23.11 4.85
CA GLY A 227 7.63 -23.59 6.22
C GLY A 227 8.92 -23.19 6.94
N MET A 228 9.58 -22.12 6.50
CA MET A 228 10.70 -21.54 7.24
C MET A 228 10.21 -20.99 8.58
N ASP A 229 11.01 -21.15 9.64
CA ASP A 229 10.72 -20.58 10.94
C ASP A 229 10.64 -19.05 10.87
N ASP A 230 9.61 -18.45 11.46
CA ASP A 230 9.34 -17.01 11.33
C ASP A 230 10.48 -16.15 11.86
N LYS A 231 11.09 -16.53 12.97
CA LYS A 231 12.20 -15.78 13.55
C LYS A 231 13.41 -15.78 12.63
N GLU A 232 13.75 -16.95 12.08
CA GLU A 232 14.85 -17.09 11.12
C GLU A 232 14.56 -16.29 9.84
N ASN A 233 13.34 -16.36 9.35
CA ASN A 233 12.90 -15.64 8.15
C ASN A 233 12.98 -14.12 8.33
N ILE A 234 12.50 -13.61 9.46
CA ILE A 234 12.56 -12.18 9.82
C ILE A 234 14.02 -11.71 9.90
N GLU A 235 14.86 -12.45 10.64
CA GLU A 235 16.28 -12.11 10.77
C GLU A 235 16.99 -12.07 9.41
N GLN A 236 16.72 -13.03 8.54
CA GLN A 236 17.28 -13.07 7.18
C GLN A 236 16.78 -11.90 6.34
N PHE A 237 15.46 -11.66 6.33
CA PHE A 237 14.84 -10.59 5.56
C PHE A 237 15.39 -9.21 5.96
N LEU A 238 15.43 -8.89 7.25
CA LEU A 238 15.90 -7.58 7.72
C LEU A 238 17.39 -7.35 7.39
N LYS A 239 18.23 -8.39 7.51
CA LYS A 239 19.63 -8.30 7.08
C LYS A 239 19.75 -8.06 5.58
N GLN A 240 18.95 -8.75 4.77
CA GLN A 240 18.93 -8.53 3.33
C GLN A 240 18.45 -7.11 2.98
N CYS A 241 17.46 -6.57 3.72
CA CYS A 241 17.04 -5.19 3.55
C CYS A 241 18.20 -4.22 3.79
N ASP A 242 18.95 -4.41 4.87
CA ASP A 242 20.12 -3.56 5.17
C ASP A 242 21.20 -3.67 4.10
N GLU A 243 21.59 -4.87 3.70
CA GLU A 243 22.59 -5.11 2.68
C GLU A 243 22.21 -4.50 1.32
N LYS A 244 20.97 -4.70 0.88
CA LYS A 244 20.49 -4.17 -0.39
C LYS A 244 20.30 -2.67 -0.38
N TYR A 245 19.85 -2.12 0.77
CA TYR A 245 19.73 -0.68 0.94
C TYR A 245 21.09 -0.01 0.87
N ASP A 246 22.11 -0.54 1.56
CA ASP A 246 23.48 0.01 1.56
C ASP A 246 24.10 0.00 0.17
N VAL A 247 23.85 -1.04 -0.62
CA VAL A 247 24.30 -1.11 -2.03
C VAL A 247 23.62 -0.05 -2.90
N ALA A 248 22.34 0.24 -2.63
CA ALA A 248 21.56 1.22 -3.40
C ALA A 248 21.78 2.67 -2.94
N ASN A 249 22.17 2.89 -1.69
CA ASN A 249 22.37 4.20 -1.08
C ASN A 249 23.79 4.73 -1.36
N VAL A 250 24.02 5.12 -2.62
CA VAL A 250 25.36 5.52 -3.13
C VAL A 250 25.57 7.03 -3.28
N ASP A 251 24.63 7.87 -2.80
CA ASP A 251 24.69 9.35 -2.88
C ASP A 251 25.14 10.01 -1.56
#